data_f7a89c8c53f336e16af87791175284fc
#
_entry.id   f7a89c8c53f336e16af87791175284fc
#
_cell.length_a   1.000
_cell.length_b   1.000
_cell.length_c   1.000
_cell.angle_alpha   90.00
_cell.angle_beta   90.00
_cell.angle_gamma   90.00
#
_symmetry.space_group_name_H-M   'P 1'
#
loop_
_entity.id
_entity.type
_entity.pdbx_description
1 polymer ?
#
loop_
_entity_poly.entity_id
_entity_poly.type
_entity_poly.pdbx_seq_one_letter_code
_entity_poly.pdbx_strand_id
1 'polypeptide(L)'
;VGLIRQAVRKAVMLPGDIRDEAFCRRLVADAARELGGLDILVNNAVYQKAQVSILDITTEQLDQTFRTNVYAMFWITKAALAHLGPGAAIINTASVDACEPSETLLDYAATKAVIVNFSKGLAKQLAESGIRVNAVAPGPFWTPLQVCGGQPPEKLPNFGKDTPIGRPGQPAELAGIYVLLASNEASYSTGQVFGAVGGRGGP
;
A
#
# COMPACT_ATOMS: atom_id res chain seq x y z
N VAL A 1 17.89 -3.91 2.54
CA VAL A 1 18.54 -5.21 2.86
C VAL A 1 19.63 -5.01 3.91
N GLY A 2 20.61 -4.10 3.69
CA GLY A 2 21.74 -3.91 4.59
C GLY A 2 21.37 -3.65 6.06
N LEU A 3 20.50 -2.66 6.31
CA LEU A 3 20.04 -2.30 7.67
C LEU A 3 19.32 -3.46 8.39
N ILE A 4 18.52 -4.23 7.66
CA ILE A 4 17.81 -5.38 8.23
C ILE A 4 18.80 -6.48 8.64
N ARG A 5 19.83 -6.72 7.82
CA ARG A 5 20.90 -7.68 8.14
C ARG A 5 21.75 -7.23 9.33
N GLN A 6 22.02 -5.93 9.46
CA GLN A 6 22.69 -5.35 10.64
C GLN A 6 21.88 -5.57 11.92
N ALA A 7 20.55 -5.58 11.84
CA ALA A 7 19.66 -5.94 12.94
C ALA A 7 19.55 -7.46 13.17
N VAL A 8 20.46 -8.27 12.61
CA VAL A 8 20.51 -9.73 12.73
C VAL A 8 19.19 -10.38 12.28
N ARG A 9 18.61 -9.85 11.20
CA ARG A 9 17.41 -10.41 10.58
C ARG A 9 17.68 -10.78 9.13
N LYS A 10 17.05 -11.87 8.65
CA LYS A 10 17.14 -12.28 7.26
C LYS A 10 16.41 -11.29 6.37
N ALA A 11 17.02 -10.89 5.27
CA ALA A 11 16.43 -10.05 4.25
C ALA A 11 16.85 -10.51 2.87
N VAL A 12 15.86 -10.64 1.99
CA VAL A 12 16.02 -11.04 0.59
C VAL A 12 15.51 -9.90 -0.30
N MET A 13 16.18 -9.67 -1.42
CA MET A 13 15.75 -8.73 -2.43
C MET A 13 15.44 -9.50 -3.72
N LEU A 14 14.20 -9.36 -4.20
CA LEU A 14 13.68 -10.04 -5.39
C LEU A 14 13.16 -8.96 -6.38
N PRO A 15 14.06 -8.34 -7.16
CA PRO A 15 13.70 -7.26 -8.06
C PRO A 15 12.94 -7.78 -9.28
N GLY A 16 11.97 -6.98 -9.77
CA GLY A 16 11.23 -7.28 -10.99
C GLY A 16 10.04 -6.34 -11.18
N ASP A 17 9.25 -6.59 -12.21
CA ASP A 17 8.09 -5.79 -12.56
C ASP A 17 6.79 -6.48 -12.09
N ILE A 18 6.13 -5.88 -11.11
CA ILE A 18 4.87 -6.41 -10.58
C ILE A 18 3.66 -6.23 -11.51
N ARG A 19 3.83 -5.54 -12.64
CA ARG A 19 2.81 -5.49 -13.69
C ARG A 19 2.72 -6.80 -14.49
N ASP A 20 3.68 -7.70 -14.31
CA ASP A 20 3.68 -9.05 -14.85
C ASP A 20 3.13 -10.04 -13.81
N GLU A 21 1.99 -10.67 -14.11
CA GLU A 21 1.36 -11.67 -13.25
C GLU A 21 2.26 -12.87 -12.97
N ALA A 22 3.01 -13.33 -13.99
CA ALA A 22 3.90 -14.47 -13.83
C ALA A 22 5.05 -14.14 -12.86
N PHE A 23 5.57 -12.90 -12.93
CA PHE A 23 6.55 -12.42 -11.97
C PHE A 23 5.96 -12.34 -10.56
N CYS A 24 4.75 -11.80 -10.38
CA CYS A 24 4.10 -11.73 -9.07
C CYS A 24 3.97 -13.11 -8.40
N ARG A 25 3.58 -14.14 -9.16
CA ARG A 25 3.51 -15.50 -8.65
C ARG A 25 4.87 -16.05 -8.24
N ARG A 26 5.90 -15.89 -9.08
CA ARG A 26 7.27 -16.30 -8.75
C ARG A 26 7.81 -15.56 -7.54
N LEU A 27 7.59 -14.26 -7.46
CA LEU A 27 8.02 -13.40 -6.34
C LEU A 27 7.56 -13.96 -4.99
N VAL A 28 6.28 -14.33 -4.88
CA VAL A 28 5.72 -14.87 -3.64
C VAL A 28 6.31 -16.26 -3.32
N ALA A 29 6.39 -17.15 -4.30
CA ALA A 29 6.96 -18.48 -4.11
C ALA A 29 8.43 -18.40 -3.68
N ASP A 30 9.21 -17.53 -4.32
CA ASP A 30 10.62 -17.31 -4.00
C ASP A 30 10.79 -16.69 -2.61
N ALA A 31 9.94 -15.70 -2.25
CA ALA A 31 9.97 -15.09 -0.93
C ALA A 31 9.65 -16.11 0.17
N ALA A 32 8.60 -16.91 0.01
CA ALA A 32 8.23 -17.95 0.97
C ALA A 32 9.35 -18.98 1.14
N ARG A 33 9.94 -19.45 0.03
CA ARG A 33 11.08 -20.40 0.06
C ARG A 33 12.31 -19.79 0.75
N GLU A 34 12.70 -18.58 0.35
CA GLU A 34 13.90 -17.93 0.87
C GLU A 34 13.77 -17.53 2.34
N LEU A 35 12.60 -17.08 2.79
CA LEU A 35 12.37 -16.67 4.18
C LEU A 35 12.02 -17.84 5.10
N GLY A 36 11.57 -18.96 4.55
CA GLY A 36 11.15 -20.14 5.30
C GLY A 36 9.67 -20.13 5.69
N GLY A 37 8.88 -19.25 5.11
CA GLY A 37 7.44 -19.09 5.34
C GLY A 37 6.96 -17.68 5.03
N LEU A 38 5.66 -17.46 5.17
CA LEU A 38 5.03 -16.15 4.98
C LEU A 38 3.89 -15.98 6.00
N ASP A 39 4.02 -15.02 6.89
CA ASP A 39 3.01 -14.70 7.92
C ASP A 39 2.38 -13.31 7.70
N ILE A 40 3.11 -12.40 7.06
CA ILE A 40 2.69 -11.03 6.85
C ILE A 40 2.91 -10.66 5.39
N LEU A 41 1.86 -10.18 4.74
CA LEU A 41 1.94 -9.58 3.41
C LEU A 41 1.65 -8.08 3.49
N VAL A 42 2.57 -7.25 2.99
CA VAL A 42 2.34 -5.81 2.84
C VAL A 42 2.34 -5.43 1.36
N ASN A 43 1.18 -5.09 0.82
CA ASN A 43 1.04 -4.53 -0.53
C ASN A 43 1.21 -3.00 -0.44
N ASN A 44 2.43 -2.52 -0.75
CA ASN A 44 2.77 -1.10 -0.63
C ASN A 44 3.25 -0.47 -1.94
N ALA A 45 3.71 -1.26 -2.90
CA ALA A 45 4.18 -0.74 -4.18
C ALA A 45 3.08 0.04 -4.91
N VAL A 46 3.46 1.16 -5.52
CA VAL A 46 2.51 2.10 -6.10
C VAL A 46 3.11 2.86 -7.29
N TYR A 47 2.23 3.23 -8.21
CA TYR A 47 2.48 4.20 -9.25
C TYR A 47 1.44 5.32 -9.15
N GLN A 48 1.88 6.56 -9.35
CA GLN A 48 1.01 7.73 -9.53
C GLN A 48 1.67 8.71 -10.51
N LYS A 49 0.85 9.47 -11.21
CA LYS A 49 1.26 10.56 -12.09
C LYS A 49 0.17 11.62 -12.09
N ALA A 50 0.53 12.85 -11.73
CA ALA A 50 -0.41 13.96 -11.72
C ALA A 50 -0.79 14.37 -13.14
N GLN A 51 -2.08 14.66 -13.36
CA GLN A 51 -2.62 15.26 -14.58
C GLN A 51 -3.62 16.36 -14.20
N VAL A 52 -3.57 17.48 -14.90
CA VAL A 52 -4.46 18.63 -14.60
C VAL A 52 -5.90 18.35 -15.05
N SER A 53 -6.06 17.60 -16.13
CA SER A 53 -7.35 17.28 -16.71
C SER A 53 -7.50 15.77 -16.94
N ILE A 54 -8.72 15.26 -16.80
CA ILE A 54 -9.04 13.88 -17.18
C ILE A 54 -8.71 13.60 -18.66
N LEU A 55 -8.75 14.62 -19.51
CA LEU A 55 -8.39 14.51 -20.94
C LEU A 55 -6.91 14.24 -21.17
N ASP A 56 -6.05 14.52 -20.18
CA ASP A 56 -4.61 14.28 -20.26
C ASP A 56 -4.22 12.88 -19.79
N ILE A 57 -5.16 12.15 -19.18
CA ILE A 57 -4.92 10.77 -18.74
C ILE A 57 -5.03 9.84 -19.95
N THR A 58 -3.88 9.38 -20.44
CA THR A 58 -3.85 8.44 -21.57
C THR A 58 -4.24 7.03 -21.12
N THR A 59 -4.65 6.19 -22.09
CA THR A 59 -4.95 4.77 -21.83
C THR A 59 -3.74 4.05 -21.23
N GLU A 60 -2.54 4.37 -21.71
CA GLU A 60 -1.28 3.77 -21.20
C GLU A 60 -1.02 4.15 -19.74
N GLN A 61 -1.25 5.43 -19.35
CA GLN A 61 -1.16 5.85 -17.96
C GLN A 61 -2.18 5.12 -17.09
N LEU A 62 -3.44 5.07 -17.53
CA LEU A 62 -4.52 4.39 -16.81
C LEU A 62 -4.19 2.91 -16.62
N ASP A 63 -3.77 2.19 -17.69
CA ASP A 63 -3.38 0.78 -17.62
C ASP A 63 -2.19 0.59 -16.67
N GLN A 64 -1.16 1.42 -16.76
CA GLN A 64 -0.01 1.36 -15.85
C GLN A 64 -0.41 1.56 -14.39
N THR A 65 -1.27 2.55 -14.11
CA THR A 65 -1.75 2.83 -12.75
C THR A 65 -2.51 1.63 -12.19
N PHE A 66 -3.46 1.09 -12.96
CA PHE A 66 -4.27 -0.05 -12.51
C PHE A 66 -3.45 -1.35 -12.42
N ARG A 67 -2.56 -1.63 -13.37
CA ARG A 67 -1.69 -2.82 -13.30
C ARG A 67 -0.81 -2.80 -12.06
N THR A 68 -0.20 -1.65 -11.76
CA THR A 68 0.70 -1.52 -10.60
C THR A 68 -0.06 -1.55 -9.29
N ASN A 69 -1.14 -0.75 -9.17
CA ASN A 69 -1.79 -0.50 -7.88
C ASN A 69 -2.88 -1.53 -7.54
N VAL A 70 -3.53 -2.11 -8.56
CA VAL A 70 -4.67 -3.00 -8.37
C VAL A 70 -4.34 -4.44 -8.78
N TYR A 71 -3.97 -4.68 -10.03
CA TYR A 71 -3.78 -6.05 -10.53
C TYR A 71 -2.64 -6.75 -9.79
N ALA A 72 -1.51 -6.07 -9.57
CA ALA A 72 -0.40 -6.63 -8.80
C ALA A 72 -0.83 -7.04 -7.39
N MET A 73 -1.60 -6.19 -6.70
CA MET A 73 -2.15 -6.51 -5.37
C MET A 73 -3.00 -7.79 -5.41
N PHE A 74 -3.88 -7.94 -6.40
CA PHE A 74 -4.69 -9.16 -6.55
C PHE A 74 -3.82 -10.39 -6.81
N TRP A 75 -2.86 -10.32 -7.75
CA TRP A 75 -2.00 -11.45 -8.12
C TRP A 75 -1.11 -11.88 -6.97
N ILE A 76 -0.46 -10.91 -6.30
CA ILE A 76 0.41 -11.18 -5.15
C ILE A 76 -0.40 -11.75 -3.99
N THR A 77 -1.55 -11.15 -3.66
CA THR A 77 -2.42 -11.65 -2.58
C THR A 77 -2.91 -13.06 -2.88
N LYS A 78 -3.39 -13.31 -4.10
CA LYS A 78 -3.84 -14.65 -4.52
C LYS A 78 -2.73 -15.69 -4.40
N ALA A 79 -1.51 -15.35 -4.81
CA ALA A 79 -0.37 -16.25 -4.68
C ALA A 79 0.02 -16.47 -3.21
N ALA A 80 -0.05 -15.42 -2.38
CA ALA A 80 0.32 -15.48 -0.98
C ALA A 80 -0.61 -16.37 -0.14
N LEU A 81 -1.90 -16.47 -0.49
CA LEU A 81 -2.86 -17.31 0.24
C LEU A 81 -2.47 -18.79 0.32
N ALA A 82 -1.66 -19.30 -0.62
CA ALA A 82 -1.13 -20.67 -0.54
C ALA A 82 -0.07 -20.86 0.57
N HIS A 83 0.44 -19.77 1.13
CA HIS A 83 1.52 -19.77 2.12
C HIS A 83 1.11 -19.15 3.47
N LEU A 84 -0.03 -18.44 3.52
CA LEU A 84 -0.56 -17.81 4.72
C LEU A 84 -1.45 -18.78 5.50
N GLY A 85 -1.26 -18.82 6.81
CA GLY A 85 -2.07 -19.64 7.73
C GLY A 85 -2.80 -18.81 8.76
N PRO A 86 -3.52 -19.47 9.73
CA PRO A 86 -4.17 -18.78 10.84
C PRO A 86 -3.19 -17.91 11.62
N GLY A 87 -3.61 -16.69 11.96
CA GLY A 87 -2.76 -15.68 12.60
C GLY A 87 -2.06 -14.73 11.61
N ALA A 88 -2.03 -15.06 10.33
CA ALA A 88 -1.41 -14.19 9.32
C ALA A 88 -2.14 -12.85 9.14
N ALA A 89 -1.41 -11.86 8.61
CA ALA A 89 -1.93 -10.52 8.35
C ALA A 89 -1.61 -10.05 6.93
N ILE A 90 -2.60 -9.49 6.26
CA ILE A 90 -2.46 -8.77 4.99
C ILE A 90 -2.72 -7.29 5.25
N ILE A 91 -1.79 -6.44 4.85
CA ILE A 91 -1.87 -4.99 5.03
C ILE A 91 -1.73 -4.32 3.65
N ASN A 92 -2.76 -3.62 3.24
CA ASN A 92 -2.79 -2.93 1.95
C ASN A 92 -2.62 -1.43 2.14
N THR A 93 -1.71 -0.80 1.40
CA THR A 93 -1.50 0.65 1.45
C THR A 93 -2.47 1.36 0.52
N ALA A 94 -3.53 1.91 1.09
CA ALA A 94 -4.47 2.80 0.44
C ALA A 94 -3.94 4.25 0.38
N SER A 95 -4.79 5.23 0.58
CA SER A 95 -4.49 6.67 0.70
C SER A 95 -5.73 7.38 1.25
N VAL A 96 -5.58 8.57 1.79
CA VAL A 96 -6.70 9.51 2.01
C VAL A 96 -7.44 9.82 0.71
N ASP A 97 -6.76 9.79 -0.44
CA ASP A 97 -7.36 9.96 -1.77
C ASP A 97 -8.43 8.90 -2.10
N ALA A 98 -8.53 7.83 -1.33
CA ALA A 98 -9.62 6.87 -1.45
C ALA A 98 -10.98 7.46 -1.03
N CYS A 99 -10.99 8.46 -0.15
CA CYS A 99 -12.19 9.10 0.40
C CYS A 99 -12.27 10.59 0.02
N GLU A 100 -11.13 11.27 -0.05
CA GLU A 100 -10.99 12.68 -0.43
C GLU A 100 -10.04 12.79 -1.64
N PRO A 101 -10.52 12.47 -2.86
CA PRO A 101 -9.66 12.36 -4.03
C PRO A 101 -9.08 13.72 -4.44
N SER A 102 -7.77 13.74 -4.70
CA SER A 102 -7.11 14.89 -5.32
C SER A 102 -7.57 15.06 -6.77
N GLU A 103 -7.93 16.27 -7.15
CA GLU A 103 -8.35 16.61 -8.51
C GLU A 103 -7.30 16.30 -9.59
N THR A 104 -6.01 16.26 -9.21
CA THR A 104 -4.90 15.99 -10.14
C THR A 104 -4.43 14.53 -10.16
N LEU A 105 -5.02 13.65 -9.36
CA LEU A 105 -4.63 12.25 -9.22
C LEU A 105 -5.82 11.29 -9.41
N LEU A 106 -6.68 11.52 -10.40
CA LEU A 106 -7.95 10.83 -10.56
C LEU A 106 -7.80 9.31 -10.71
N ASP A 107 -6.91 8.85 -11.58
CA ASP A 107 -6.66 7.42 -11.81
C ASP A 107 -6.02 6.76 -10.57
N TYR A 108 -5.09 7.42 -9.92
CA TYR A 108 -4.50 6.98 -8.66
C TYR A 108 -5.56 6.88 -7.56
N ALA A 109 -6.35 7.94 -7.33
CA ALA A 109 -7.40 7.96 -6.30
C ALA A 109 -8.42 6.84 -6.51
N ALA A 110 -8.82 6.58 -7.76
CA ALA A 110 -9.71 5.46 -8.11
C ALA A 110 -9.09 4.12 -7.67
N THR A 111 -7.78 3.90 -7.92
CA THR A 111 -7.11 2.66 -7.45
C THR A 111 -7.08 2.56 -5.94
N LYS A 112 -6.95 3.68 -5.21
CA LYS A 112 -6.92 3.69 -3.74
C LYS A 112 -8.29 3.36 -3.14
N ALA A 113 -9.38 3.79 -3.76
CA ALA A 113 -10.74 3.37 -3.39
C ALA A 113 -10.96 1.86 -3.63
N VAL A 114 -10.43 1.32 -4.75
CA VAL A 114 -10.45 -0.14 -5.00
C VAL A 114 -9.73 -0.90 -3.89
N ILE A 115 -8.55 -0.44 -3.45
CA ILE A 115 -7.77 -1.09 -2.38
C ILE A 115 -8.55 -1.13 -1.06
N VAL A 116 -9.24 -0.05 -0.69
CA VAL A 116 -10.09 0.00 0.51
C VAL A 116 -11.22 -1.02 0.41
N ASN A 117 -11.96 -1.03 -0.71
CA ASN A 117 -13.07 -1.95 -0.91
C ASN A 117 -12.61 -3.42 -0.95
N PHE A 118 -11.52 -3.70 -1.66
CA PHE A 118 -10.90 -5.01 -1.72
C PHE A 118 -10.52 -5.51 -0.32
N SER A 119 -9.87 -4.67 0.50
CA SER A 119 -9.45 -5.05 1.86
C SER A 119 -10.64 -5.43 2.74
N LYS A 120 -11.73 -4.65 2.68
CA LYS A 120 -12.97 -4.94 3.42
C LYS A 120 -13.63 -6.24 2.96
N GLY A 121 -13.69 -6.49 1.65
CA GLY A 121 -14.27 -7.70 1.09
C GLY A 121 -13.45 -8.94 1.41
N LEU A 122 -12.13 -8.86 1.21
CA LEU A 122 -11.22 -9.97 1.48
C LEU A 122 -11.16 -10.33 2.97
N ALA A 123 -11.24 -9.34 3.87
CA ALA A 123 -11.32 -9.57 5.31
C ALA A 123 -12.48 -10.49 5.70
N LYS A 124 -13.66 -10.29 5.08
CA LYS A 124 -14.83 -11.14 5.30
C LYS A 124 -14.62 -12.56 4.79
N GLN A 125 -13.97 -12.71 3.62
CA GLN A 125 -13.70 -14.02 3.03
C GLN A 125 -12.69 -14.84 3.86
N LEU A 126 -11.71 -14.19 4.49
CA LEU A 126 -10.62 -14.85 5.19
C LEU A 126 -10.79 -14.94 6.70
N ALA A 127 -11.87 -14.39 7.26
CA ALA A 127 -12.11 -14.36 8.69
C ALA A 127 -12.13 -15.78 9.32
N GLU A 128 -12.85 -16.72 8.70
CA GLU A 128 -12.91 -18.10 9.17
C GLU A 128 -11.56 -18.83 9.06
N SER A 129 -10.69 -18.40 8.16
CA SER A 129 -9.32 -18.92 8.03
C SER A 129 -8.36 -18.32 9.07
N GLY A 130 -8.82 -17.40 9.92
CA GLY A 130 -8.00 -16.73 10.91
C GLY A 130 -6.97 -15.76 10.33
N ILE A 131 -7.16 -15.29 9.09
CA ILE A 131 -6.29 -14.33 8.42
C ILE A 131 -6.92 -12.94 8.49
N ARG A 132 -6.18 -11.96 9.01
CA ARG A 132 -6.63 -10.58 9.11
C ARG A 132 -6.24 -9.78 7.87
N VAL A 133 -7.12 -8.90 7.40
CA VAL A 133 -6.86 -8.01 6.26
C VAL A 133 -7.27 -6.60 6.63
N ASN A 134 -6.33 -5.66 6.59
CA ASN A 134 -6.57 -4.26 6.88
C ASN A 134 -5.93 -3.35 5.82
N ALA A 135 -6.36 -2.11 5.76
CA ALA A 135 -5.75 -1.08 4.94
C ALA A 135 -5.15 0.03 5.81
N VAL A 136 -4.07 0.61 5.34
CA VAL A 136 -3.53 1.86 5.86
C VAL A 136 -3.77 2.95 4.84
N ALA A 137 -4.31 4.10 5.26
CA ALA A 137 -4.60 5.24 4.41
C ALA A 137 -3.76 6.45 4.86
N PRO A 138 -2.52 6.59 4.35
CA PRO A 138 -1.69 7.75 4.66
C PRO A 138 -2.27 9.02 4.04
N GLY A 139 -2.11 10.13 4.75
CA GLY A 139 -2.20 11.49 4.21
C GLY A 139 -0.89 11.92 3.53
N PRO A 140 -0.54 13.21 3.59
CA PRO A 140 0.70 13.69 2.98
C PRO A 140 1.92 13.25 3.77
N PHE A 141 2.66 12.28 3.24
CA PHE A 141 3.97 11.82 3.75
C PHE A 141 5.08 12.22 2.78
N TRP A 142 6.18 12.74 3.31
CA TRP A 142 7.33 13.12 2.52
C TRP A 142 8.15 11.88 2.12
N THR A 143 7.99 11.47 0.86
CA THR A 143 8.66 10.30 0.29
C THR A 143 9.21 10.62 -1.09
N PRO A 144 10.12 9.83 -1.65
CA PRO A 144 10.59 9.99 -3.03
C PRO A 144 9.45 10.03 -4.06
N LEU A 145 8.33 9.36 -3.80
CA LEU A 145 7.17 9.35 -4.69
C LEU A 145 6.64 10.76 -5.00
N GLN A 146 6.69 11.67 -4.02
CA GLN A 146 6.21 13.05 -4.22
C GLN A 146 7.08 13.81 -5.23
N VAL A 147 8.38 13.54 -5.25
CA VAL A 147 9.34 14.19 -6.15
C VAL A 147 9.35 13.53 -7.54
N CYS A 148 9.19 12.19 -7.59
CA CYS A 148 9.37 11.40 -8.82
C CYS A 148 8.15 11.38 -9.76
N GLY A 149 7.05 12.01 -9.44
CA GLY A 149 5.87 12.05 -10.32
C GLY A 149 4.54 12.23 -9.62
N GLY A 150 4.56 12.36 -8.31
CA GLY A 150 3.34 12.46 -7.53
C GLY A 150 2.77 13.85 -7.38
N GLN A 151 3.62 14.88 -7.46
CA GLN A 151 3.20 16.26 -7.25
C GLN A 151 3.82 17.19 -8.30
N PRO A 152 3.07 18.21 -8.75
CA PRO A 152 3.64 19.30 -9.53
C PRO A 152 4.80 19.96 -8.75
N PRO A 153 5.94 20.27 -9.39
CA PRO A 153 7.12 20.82 -8.71
C PRO A 153 6.84 22.07 -7.88
N GLU A 154 5.93 22.92 -8.33
CA GLU A 154 5.51 24.15 -7.65
C GLU A 154 4.73 23.90 -6.34
N LYS A 155 4.13 22.70 -6.17
CA LYS A 155 3.44 22.32 -4.95
C LYS A 155 4.38 21.74 -3.89
N LEU A 156 5.56 21.22 -4.28
CA LEU A 156 6.49 20.53 -3.37
C LEU A 156 6.94 21.39 -2.17
N PRO A 157 7.27 22.70 -2.32
CA PRO A 157 7.68 23.53 -1.19
C PRO A 157 6.61 23.68 -0.09
N ASN A 158 5.34 23.49 -0.44
CA ASN A 158 4.20 23.62 0.46
C ASN A 158 3.51 22.28 0.77
N PHE A 159 4.07 21.17 0.29
CA PHE A 159 3.47 19.86 0.47
C PHE A 159 3.25 19.52 1.95
N GLY A 160 2.00 19.20 2.31
CA GLY A 160 1.58 18.83 3.67
C GLY A 160 1.51 19.98 4.70
N LYS A 161 1.85 21.23 4.33
CA LYS A 161 1.73 22.40 5.22
C LYS A 161 0.29 22.79 5.52
N ASP A 162 -0.64 22.36 4.70
CA ASP A 162 -2.08 22.55 4.83
C ASP A 162 -2.76 21.54 5.77
N THR A 163 -2.01 20.60 6.33
CA THR A 163 -2.51 19.74 7.40
C THR A 163 -2.62 20.53 8.72
N PRO A 164 -3.56 20.18 9.63
CA PRO A 164 -3.62 20.80 10.95
C PRO A 164 -2.32 20.75 11.76
N ILE A 165 -1.50 19.69 11.57
CA ILE A 165 -0.14 19.60 12.17
C ILE A 165 0.85 20.58 11.49
N GLY A 166 0.55 21.10 10.30
CA GLY A 166 1.35 22.10 9.59
C GLY A 166 2.57 21.57 8.85
N ARG A 167 2.71 20.26 8.69
CA ARG A 167 3.82 19.61 7.98
C ARG A 167 3.43 18.26 7.41
N PRO A 168 4.16 17.73 6.41
CA PRO A 168 4.01 16.33 6.02
C PRO A 168 4.52 15.39 7.12
N GLY A 169 3.98 14.18 7.16
CA GLY A 169 4.52 13.08 7.96
C GLY A 169 5.83 12.56 7.37
N GLN A 170 6.67 11.98 8.22
CA GLN A 170 7.86 11.23 7.82
C GLN A 170 7.55 9.73 7.74
N PRO A 171 8.17 8.94 6.87
CA PRO A 171 7.91 7.50 6.75
C PRO A 171 7.98 6.74 8.08
N ALA A 172 8.91 7.11 8.95
CA ALA A 172 9.06 6.49 10.28
C ALA A 172 7.81 6.70 11.18
N GLU A 173 7.09 7.81 11.02
CA GLU A 173 5.88 8.10 11.79
C GLU A 173 4.68 7.22 11.35
N LEU A 174 4.75 6.63 10.15
CA LEU A 174 3.74 5.71 9.65
C LEU A 174 4.02 4.25 10.05
N ALA A 175 5.28 3.90 10.28
CA ALA A 175 5.72 2.53 10.51
C ALA A 175 5.01 1.86 11.69
N GLY A 176 4.70 2.61 12.76
CA GLY A 176 4.01 2.08 13.95
C GLY A 176 2.67 1.45 13.64
N ILE A 177 1.90 2.00 12.69
CA ILE A 177 0.61 1.43 12.27
C ILE A 177 0.81 0.07 11.60
N TYR A 178 1.81 -0.07 10.72
CA TYR A 178 2.09 -1.36 10.07
C TYR A 178 2.55 -2.41 11.09
N VAL A 179 3.39 -2.03 12.05
CA VAL A 179 3.84 -2.92 13.12
C VAL A 179 2.66 -3.39 13.98
N LEU A 180 1.76 -2.48 14.38
CA LEU A 180 0.53 -2.82 15.11
C LEU A 180 -0.32 -3.82 14.32
N LEU A 181 -0.61 -3.52 13.05
CA LEU A 181 -1.47 -4.36 12.22
C LEU A 181 -0.85 -5.73 11.90
N ALA A 182 0.48 -5.83 11.86
CA ALA A 182 1.20 -7.07 11.69
C ALA A 182 1.25 -7.91 12.98
N SER A 183 1.09 -7.29 14.15
CA SER A 183 1.21 -7.96 15.46
C SER A 183 -0.11 -8.55 15.96
N ASN A 184 -0.01 -9.38 17.00
CA ASN A 184 -1.17 -9.94 17.68
C ASN A 184 -1.97 -8.90 18.50
N GLU A 185 -1.41 -7.71 18.75
CA GLU A 185 -2.13 -6.61 19.41
C GLU A 185 -3.34 -6.14 18.58
N ALA A 186 -3.31 -6.36 17.25
CA ALA A 186 -4.43 -6.10 16.35
C ALA A 186 -5.29 -7.35 16.07
N SER A 187 -5.31 -8.34 16.96
CA SER A 187 -6.00 -9.64 16.74
C SER A 187 -7.49 -9.54 16.46
N TYR A 188 -8.15 -8.48 16.91
CA TYR A 188 -9.58 -8.23 16.67
C TYR A 188 -9.81 -7.19 15.54
N SER A 189 -8.75 -6.72 14.88
CA SER A 189 -8.83 -5.72 13.80
C SER A 189 -8.71 -6.41 12.44
N THR A 190 -9.83 -6.50 11.72
CA THR A 190 -9.88 -6.95 10.33
C THR A 190 -10.94 -6.17 9.56
N GLY A 191 -10.71 -5.92 8.27
CA GLY A 191 -11.59 -5.13 7.42
C GLY A 191 -11.59 -3.63 7.73
N GLN A 192 -10.61 -3.14 8.49
CA GLN A 192 -10.53 -1.74 8.90
C GLN A 192 -9.58 -0.94 8.00
N VAL A 193 -9.79 0.38 8.01
CA VAL A 193 -8.91 1.35 7.36
C VAL A 193 -8.34 2.27 8.43
N PHE A 194 -7.01 2.33 8.52
CA PHE A 194 -6.30 3.11 9.53
C PHE A 194 -5.66 4.34 8.89
N GLY A 195 -6.12 5.51 9.28
CA GLY A 195 -5.59 6.79 8.79
C GLY A 195 -4.38 7.28 9.60
N ALA A 196 -3.42 7.91 8.91
CA ALA A 196 -2.40 8.77 9.50
C ALA A 196 -2.33 10.03 8.65
N VAL A 197 -3.06 11.06 9.05
CA VAL A 197 -3.50 12.13 8.14
C VAL A 197 -3.15 13.56 8.62
N GLY A 198 -2.40 13.68 9.71
CA GLY A 198 -1.96 14.97 10.21
C GLY A 198 -3.10 15.89 10.70
N GLY A 199 -4.23 15.31 11.14
CA GLY A 199 -5.41 16.03 11.64
C GLY A 199 -6.47 16.34 10.59
N ARG A 200 -6.26 15.98 9.31
CA ARG A 200 -7.35 15.98 8.31
C ARG A 200 -8.37 14.88 8.65
N GLY A 201 -9.57 15.01 8.14
CA GLY A 201 -10.55 13.92 8.16
C GLY A 201 -9.93 12.66 7.54
N GLY A 202 -10.25 11.49 8.08
CA GLY A 202 -9.75 10.21 7.59
C GLY A 202 -10.87 9.27 7.17
N PRO A 203 -10.52 8.14 6.58
CA PRO A 203 -11.46 7.09 6.19
C PRO A 203 -12.13 6.42 7.38
#